data_a4deb6a91ca5c19e07e216fc999e6eb7
#
_entry.id   a4deb6a91ca5c19e07e216fc999e6eb7
#
_cell.length_a   1.000
_cell.length_b   1.000
_cell.length_c   1.000
_cell.angle_alpha   90.00
_cell.angle_beta   90.00
_cell.angle_gamma   90.00
#
_symmetry.space_group_name_H-M   'P 1'
#
loop_
_entity.id
_entity.type
_entity.pdbx_description
1 polymer ?
#
loop_
_entity_poly.entity_id
_entity_poly.type
_entity_poly.pdbx_seq_one_letter_code
_entity_poly.pdbx_strand_id
1 'polypeptide(L)'
;MIKVITYGTYDLLHYGHIRLLKRAKALGDYLIVGVTADSFDVARGKINVRQTLMERIEAVKATGLADEIVIEEYEGQKIDDIRRFGVDIFAIGSDWKGRFEYLNEFCKVVYLDRTQGISSSELRAEKRELRIGLVGESGILNKFEKESSFVNGVKIVGVCTQDESELSECLRNLPVKTNSLEILLENVDAIYIVSVPLKHYEQIKKALRKGKHVLCESPIAIDTDNLKELRILAEENKCILMDSIKTAFSTAYYRMLLLAKSGVIGRIVSVDSVCTSLSDLELKKEKELSNTWNSICAWGPTAMLPIYQLLGANYRSKNIISHFDEELEKFDLFTKITYIYSDAVASLKVGKGAK
;
A
#
# COMPACT_ATOMS: atom_id res chain seq x y z
N MET A 1 -29.06 -15.32 29.44
CA MET A 1 -27.99 -14.28 29.38
C MET A 1 -27.68 -14.04 27.93
N ILE A 2 -28.03 -12.87 27.40
CA ILE A 2 -27.79 -12.49 26.00
C ILE A 2 -26.36 -12.01 25.88
N LYS A 3 -25.55 -12.68 25.07
CA LYS A 3 -24.15 -12.32 24.81
C LYS A 3 -24.02 -11.51 23.54
N VAL A 4 -23.36 -10.38 23.64
CA VAL A 4 -23.10 -9.47 22.52
C VAL A 4 -21.60 -9.43 22.26
N ILE A 5 -21.18 -9.46 20.98
CA ILE A 5 -19.80 -9.25 20.58
C ILE A 5 -19.68 -8.08 19.62
N THR A 6 -18.63 -7.28 19.79
CA THR A 6 -18.27 -6.19 18.86
C THR A 6 -16.77 -6.16 18.63
N TYR A 7 -16.35 -5.67 17.46
CA TYR A 7 -14.93 -5.61 17.09
C TYR A 7 -14.52 -4.21 16.66
N GLY A 8 -13.27 -3.87 16.92
CA GLY A 8 -12.70 -2.61 16.48
C GLY A 8 -11.21 -2.51 16.78
N THR A 9 -10.53 -1.57 16.13
CA THR A 9 -9.15 -1.23 16.47
C THR A 9 -9.06 -0.47 17.79
N TYR A 10 -10.04 0.38 18.09
CA TYR A 10 -10.11 1.24 19.29
C TYR A 10 -8.90 2.15 19.51
N ASP A 11 -8.22 2.54 18.43
CA ASP A 11 -7.08 3.43 18.46
C ASP A 11 -7.51 4.86 18.87
N LEU A 12 -6.75 5.49 19.77
CA LEU A 12 -7.10 6.79 20.35
C LEU A 12 -8.55 6.79 20.85
N LEU A 13 -8.87 5.89 21.77
CA LEU A 13 -10.24 5.67 22.27
C LEU A 13 -10.94 7.01 22.54
N HIS A 14 -12.03 7.27 21.82
CA HIS A 14 -12.77 8.54 21.88
C HIS A 14 -14.26 8.31 22.15
N TYR A 15 -14.98 9.42 22.32
CA TYR A 15 -16.42 9.39 22.65
C TYR A 15 -17.26 8.54 21.68
N GLY A 16 -16.92 8.53 20.37
CA GLY A 16 -17.59 7.69 19.39
C GLY A 16 -17.47 6.19 19.69
N HIS A 17 -16.27 5.73 20.09
CA HIS A 17 -16.06 4.35 20.53
C HIS A 17 -16.83 4.04 21.81
N ILE A 18 -16.79 4.94 22.78
CA ILE A 18 -17.51 4.75 24.07
C ILE A 18 -19.02 4.64 23.81
N ARG A 19 -19.59 5.47 22.93
CA ARG A 19 -21.01 5.37 22.56
C ARG A 19 -21.36 4.06 21.87
N LEU A 20 -20.49 3.59 20.96
CA LEU A 20 -20.67 2.29 20.30
C LEU A 20 -20.68 1.17 21.34
N LEU A 21 -19.71 1.15 22.25
CA LEU A 21 -19.63 0.15 23.32
C LEU A 21 -20.87 0.20 24.25
N LYS A 22 -21.31 1.41 24.64
CA LYS A 22 -22.54 1.55 25.44
C LYS A 22 -23.77 1.01 24.74
N ARG A 23 -23.94 1.30 23.45
CA ARG A 23 -25.06 0.79 22.65
C ARG A 23 -24.97 -0.73 22.46
N ALA A 24 -23.76 -1.26 22.21
CA ALA A 24 -23.56 -2.71 22.13
C ALA A 24 -23.90 -3.38 23.45
N LYS A 25 -23.43 -2.82 24.58
CA LYS A 25 -23.77 -3.34 25.94
C LYS A 25 -25.26 -3.34 26.20
N ALA A 26 -25.99 -2.32 25.74
CA ALA A 26 -27.42 -2.21 25.91
C ALA A 26 -28.25 -3.24 25.12
N LEU A 27 -27.65 -4.01 24.22
CA LEU A 27 -28.30 -5.07 23.46
C LEU A 27 -28.36 -6.41 24.20
N GLY A 28 -27.60 -6.56 25.29
CA GLY A 28 -27.57 -7.81 26.04
C GLY A 28 -26.98 -7.68 27.43
N ASP A 29 -26.80 -8.82 28.06
CA ASP A 29 -26.34 -8.90 29.47
C ASP A 29 -24.81 -8.92 29.56
N TYR A 30 -24.13 -9.45 28.56
CA TYR A 30 -22.69 -9.69 28.54
C TYR A 30 -22.07 -9.20 27.22
N LEU A 31 -21.11 -8.28 27.33
CA LEU A 31 -20.44 -7.68 26.18
C LEU A 31 -19.00 -8.20 26.04
N ILE A 32 -18.72 -8.85 24.92
CA ILE A 32 -17.37 -9.24 24.48
C ILE A 32 -16.86 -8.18 23.50
N VAL A 33 -15.65 -7.67 23.74
CA VAL A 33 -15.03 -6.68 22.86
C VAL A 33 -13.77 -7.25 22.23
N GLY A 34 -13.80 -7.44 20.92
CA GLY A 34 -12.65 -7.84 20.12
C GLY A 34 -11.79 -6.63 19.75
N VAL A 35 -10.55 -6.57 20.22
CA VAL A 35 -9.56 -5.55 19.86
C VAL A 35 -8.64 -6.10 18.79
N THR A 36 -8.57 -5.43 17.64
CA THR A 36 -7.81 -5.92 16.49
C THR A 36 -6.30 -5.84 16.76
N ALA A 37 -5.57 -6.94 16.52
CA ALA A 37 -4.12 -6.99 16.67
C ALA A 37 -3.41 -6.06 15.66
N ASP A 38 -2.23 -5.53 16.02
CA ASP A 38 -1.45 -4.64 15.18
C ASP A 38 -1.08 -5.30 13.84
N SER A 39 -0.67 -6.57 13.89
CA SER A 39 -0.35 -7.37 12.70
C SER A 39 -1.56 -7.54 11.77
N PHE A 40 -2.74 -7.71 12.32
CA PHE A 40 -3.96 -7.90 11.54
C PHE A 40 -4.49 -6.57 10.99
N ASP A 41 -4.36 -5.46 11.73
CA ASP A 41 -4.65 -4.11 11.22
C ASP A 41 -3.75 -3.77 10.02
N VAL A 42 -2.43 -4.05 10.11
CA VAL A 42 -1.48 -3.88 9.01
C VAL A 42 -1.84 -4.74 7.81
N ALA A 43 -2.17 -6.01 8.02
CA ALA A 43 -2.57 -6.94 6.95
C ALA A 43 -3.83 -6.47 6.20
N ARG A 44 -4.71 -5.72 6.86
CA ARG A 44 -5.90 -5.10 6.27
C ARG A 44 -5.66 -3.71 5.68
N GLY A 45 -4.41 -3.24 5.65
CA GLY A 45 -4.03 -1.93 5.12
C GLY A 45 -4.21 -0.77 6.10
N LYS A 46 -4.45 -1.03 7.38
CA LYS A 46 -4.59 0.00 8.41
C LYS A 46 -3.25 0.25 9.10
N ILE A 47 -2.41 1.05 8.46
CA ILE A 47 -1.02 1.32 8.87
C ILE A 47 -0.87 2.51 9.85
N ASN A 48 -1.94 3.24 10.15
CA ASN A 48 -1.90 4.49 10.90
C ASN A 48 -2.35 4.34 12.36
N VAL A 49 -2.33 3.14 12.91
CA VAL A 49 -2.63 2.90 14.33
C VAL A 49 -1.49 3.47 15.18
N ARG A 50 -1.83 4.27 16.18
CA ARG A 50 -0.87 5.01 17.01
C ARG A 50 -0.54 4.32 18.32
N GLN A 51 -1.53 3.70 18.91
CA GLN A 51 -1.41 3.02 20.18
C GLN A 51 -1.13 1.54 19.95
N THR A 52 -0.24 0.98 20.73
CA THR A 52 0.01 -0.47 20.75
C THR A 52 -1.26 -1.23 21.11
N LEU A 53 -1.34 -2.50 20.73
CA LEU A 53 -2.45 -3.38 21.09
C LEU A 53 -2.75 -3.32 22.60
N MET A 54 -1.71 -3.36 23.44
CA MET A 54 -1.90 -3.34 24.91
C MET A 54 -2.48 -2.02 25.40
N GLU A 55 -2.03 -0.88 24.89
CA GLU A 55 -2.60 0.43 25.24
C GLU A 55 -4.07 0.52 24.85
N ARG A 56 -4.45 -0.05 23.70
CA ARG A 56 -5.83 -0.07 23.23
C ARG A 56 -6.72 -1.00 24.07
N ILE A 57 -6.21 -2.16 24.47
CA ILE A 57 -6.88 -3.09 25.37
C ILE A 57 -7.14 -2.41 26.73
N GLU A 58 -6.12 -1.78 27.31
CA GLU A 58 -6.27 -1.08 28.58
C GLU A 58 -7.24 0.10 28.50
N ALA A 59 -7.24 0.83 27.38
CA ALA A 59 -8.21 1.91 27.16
C ALA A 59 -9.65 1.38 27.08
N VAL A 60 -9.89 0.26 26.39
CA VAL A 60 -11.22 -0.40 26.36
C VAL A 60 -11.61 -0.90 27.74
N LYS A 61 -10.71 -1.55 28.46
CA LYS A 61 -10.91 -2.05 29.82
C LYS A 61 -11.27 -0.93 30.81
N ALA A 62 -10.57 0.19 30.69
CA ALA A 62 -10.82 1.37 31.53
C ALA A 62 -12.22 1.98 31.36
N THR A 63 -12.93 1.66 30.26
CA THR A 63 -14.34 2.10 30.09
C THR A 63 -15.32 1.41 31.05
N GLY A 64 -14.95 0.23 31.56
CA GLY A 64 -15.83 -0.60 32.38
C GLY A 64 -17.03 -1.18 31.63
N LEU A 65 -17.07 -1.09 30.30
CA LEU A 65 -18.21 -1.54 29.49
C LEU A 65 -18.07 -2.98 28.98
N ALA A 66 -16.82 -3.44 28.75
CA ALA A 66 -16.53 -4.78 28.33
C ALA A 66 -16.52 -5.75 29.52
N ASP A 67 -17.27 -6.84 29.44
CA ASP A 67 -17.21 -7.94 30.42
C ASP A 67 -16.05 -8.89 30.06
N GLU A 68 -15.75 -9.01 28.79
CA GLU A 68 -14.63 -9.81 28.29
C GLU A 68 -13.96 -9.09 27.10
N ILE A 69 -12.63 -9.24 26.98
CA ILE A 69 -11.87 -8.70 25.86
C ILE A 69 -11.12 -9.83 25.17
N VAL A 70 -11.24 -9.90 23.86
CA VAL A 70 -10.54 -10.85 22.99
C VAL A 70 -9.68 -10.09 21.98
N ILE A 71 -8.62 -10.74 21.50
CA ILE A 71 -7.76 -10.17 20.45
C ILE A 71 -8.20 -10.73 19.11
N GLU A 72 -8.43 -9.85 18.14
CA GLU A 72 -8.72 -10.23 16.75
C GLU A 72 -7.42 -10.33 15.95
N GLU A 73 -7.05 -11.54 15.51
CA GLU A 73 -5.74 -11.80 14.89
C GLU A 73 -5.83 -12.25 13.42
N TYR A 74 -7.00 -12.75 12.97
CA TYR A 74 -7.14 -13.32 11.62
C TYR A 74 -8.53 -13.12 11.02
N GLU A 75 -8.59 -13.19 9.70
CA GLU A 75 -9.86 -13.10 8.97
C GLU A 75 -10.67 -14.41 9.16
N GLY A 76 -11.94 -14.27 9.54
CA GLY A 76 -12.82 -15.39 9.86
C GLY A 76 -12.97 -15.67 11.36
N GLN A 77 -12.09 -15.11 12.20
CA GLN A 77 -12.16 -15.28 13.67
C GLN A 77 -13.53 -14.92 14.27
N LYS A 78 -14.25 -14.00 13.65
CA LYS A 78 -15.60 -13.63 14.11
C LYS A 78 -16.55 -14.82 14.19
N ILE A 79 -16.48 -15.75 13.21
CA ILE A 79 -17.29 -16.97 13.22
C ILE A 79 -16.84 -17.89 14.35
N ASP A 80 -15.53 -18.04 14.52
CA ASP A 80 -14.95 -18.91 15.54
C ASP A 80 -15.31 -18.40 16.95
N ASP A 81 -15.20 -17.09 17.18
CA ASP A 81 -15.54 -16.46 18.44
C ASP A 81 -17.06 -16.51 18.72
N ILE A 82 -17.91 -16.28 17.72
CA ILE A 82 -19.37 -16.41 17.86
C ILE A 82 -19.72 -17.83 18.34
N ARG A 83 -19.12 -18.85 17.74
CA ARG A 83 -19.35 -20.25 18.13
C ARG A 83 -18.76 -20.57 19.50
N ARG A 84 -17.52 -20.15 19.77
CA ARG A 84 -16.78 -20.40 20.99
C ARG A 84 -17.48 -19.84 22.23
N PHE A 85 -17.97 -18.61 22.11
CA PHE A 85 -18.58 -17.90 23.23
C PHE A 85 -20.11 -18.09 23.29
N GLY A 86 -20.72 -18.67 22.25
CA GLY A 86 -22.17 -18.78 22.12
C GLY A 86 -22.81 -17.39 22.07
N VAL A 87 -22.38 -16.59 21.11
CA VAL A 87 -22.84 -15.20 20.97
C VAL A 87 -24.20 -15.15 20.31
N ASP A 88 -25.11 -14.36 20.89
CA ASP A 88 -26.45 -14.12 20.36
C ASP A 88 -26.50 -12.96 19.37
N ILE A 89 -25.70 -11.92 19.60
CA ILE A 89 -25.73 -10.69 18.81
C ILE A 89 -24.31 -10.24 18.45
N PHE A 90 -24.07 -10.06 17.15
CA PHE A 90 -22.90 -9.33 16.63
C PHE A 90 -23.30 -7.88 16.38
N ALA A 91 -22.70 -6.94 17.12
CA ALA A 91 -22.97 -5.50 17.00
C ALA A 91 -21.78 -4.77 16.37
N ILE A 92 -22.02 -3.93 15.37
CA ILE A 92 -20.96 -3.16 14.70
C ILE A 92 -21.51 -1.83 14.20
N GLY A 93 -20.62 -0.86 13.88
CA GLY A 93 -21.02 0.43 13.35
C GLY A 93 -21.68 0.33 11.97
N SER A 94 -22.62 1.24 11.69
CA SER A 94 -23.37 1.28 10.42
C SER A 94 -22.51 1.53 9.18
N ASP A 95 -21.27 2.00 9.33
CA ASP A 95 -20.28 2.13 8.25
C ASP A 95 -19.95 0.78 7.58
N TRP A 96 -20.23 -0.32 8.27
CA TRP A 96 -19.99 -1.70 7.85
C TRP A 96 -21.24 -2.39 7.29
N LYS A 97 -22.34 -1.67 7.12
CA LYS A 97 -23.59 -2.23 6.59
C LYS A 97 -23.36 -2.91 5.24
N GLY A 98 -23.84 -4.12 5.10
CA GLY A 98 -23.67 -4.94 3.88
C GLY A 98 -22.42 -5.85 3.91
N ARG A 99 -21.54 -5.74 4.91
CA ARG A 99 -20.29 -6.51 4.93
C ARG A 99 -20.31 -7.75 5.85
N PHE A 100 -21.25 -7.80 6.80
CA PHE A 100 -21.31 -8.85 7.81
C PHE A 100 -22.63 -9.64 7.80
N GLU A 101 -23.43 -9.53 6.76
CA GLU A 101 -24.69 -10.26 6.61
C GLU A 101 -24.52 -11.78 6.68
N TYR A 102 -23.37 -12.29 6.26
CA TYR A 102 -23.04 -13.71 6.34
C TYR A 102 -23.01 -14.25 7.78
N LEU A 103 -22.82 -13.38 8.78
CA LEU A 103 -22.86 -13.76 10.19
C LEU A 103 -24.28 -14.02 10.70
N ASN A 104 -25.34 -13.62 9.94
CA ASN A 104 -26.72 -13.97 10.31
C ASN A 104 -27.02 -15.48 10.30
N GLU A 105 -26.14 -16.28 9.70
CA GLU A 105 -26.21 -17.74 9.81
C GLU A 105 -25.82 -18.24 11.21
N PHE A 106 -25.14 -17.43 12.02
CA PHE A 106 -24.57 -17.83 13.31
C PHE A 106 -25.16 -17.06 14.49
N CYS A 107 -25.47 -15.78 14.31
CA CYS A 107 -26.04 -14.91 15.34
C CYS A 107 -26.77 -13.72 14.69
N LYS A 108 -27.52 -12.96 15.50
CA LYS A 108 -28.19 -11.74 15.00
C LYS A 108 -27.17 -10.62 14.74
N VAL A 109 -27.13 -10.09 13.51
CA VAL A 109 -26.29 -8.91 13.17
C VAL A 109 -27.06 -7.61 13.41
N VAL A 110 -26.46 -6.69 14.17
CA VAL A 110 -27.03 -5.38 14.49
C VAL A 110 -26.06 -4.28 14.12
N TYR A 111 -26.49 -3.37 13.22
CA TYR A 111 -25.73 -2.20 12.83
C TYR A 111 -26.11 -1.00 13.70
N LEU A 112 -25.12 -0.42 14.38
CA LEU A 112 -25.29 0.71 15.27
C LEU A 112 -24.99 2.02 14.53
N ASP A 113 -25.89 3.00 14.63
CA ASP A 113 -25.70 4.27 13.93
C ASP A 113 -24.42 4.98 14.34
N ARG A 114 -23.79 5.64 13.36
CA ARG A 114 -22.56 6.41 13.57
C ARG A 114 -22.83 7.61 14.49
N THR A 115 -21.89 7.88 15.38
CA THR A 115 -21.85 9.14 16.12
C THR A 115 -21.22 10.22 15.24
N GLN A 116 -21.97 11.23 14.85
CA GLN A 116 -21.47 12.33 14.01
C GLN A 116 -20.43 13.18 14.76
N GLY A 117 -19.42 13.66 14.02
CA GLY A 117 -18.51 14.70 14.48
C GLY A 117 -17.22 14.25 15.19
N ILE A 118 -16.95 12.93 15.35
CA ILE A 118 -15.68 12.46 15.92
C ILE A 118 -15.32 11.10 15.34
N SER A 119 -14.12 10.99 14.76
CA SER A 119 -13.51 9.72 14.34
C SER A 119 -12.05 9.65 14.75
N SER A 120 -11.51 8.45 14.98
CA SER A 120 -10.07 8.24 15.20
C SER A 120 -9.24 8.79 14.04
N SER A 121 -9.79 8.80 12.84
CA SER A 121 -9.16 9.34 11.64
C SER A 121 -9.02 10.86 11.70
N GLU A 122 -10.06 11.58 12.15
CA GLU A 122 -10.03 13.04 12.36
C GLU A 122 -9.04 13.42 13.47
N LEU A 123 -9.07 12.71 14.60
CA LEU A 123 -8.13 12.92 15.71
C LEU A 123 -6.66 12.64 15.32
N ARG A 124 -6.42 11.69 14.40
CA ARG A 124 -5.09 11.44 13.85
C ARG A 124 -4.64 12.53 12.89
N ALA A 125 -5.55 13.02 12.05
CA ALA A 125 -5.29 14.11 11.10
C ALA A 125 -4.90 15.40 11.81
N GLU A 126 -5.54 15.75 12.92
CA GLU A 126 -5.21 16.93 13.73
C GLU A 126 -3.79 16.88 14.33
N LYS A 127 -3.18 15.69 14.49
CA LYS A 127 -1.89 15.54 15.21
C LYS A 127 -0.65 15.39 14.33
N ARG A 128 -0.77 14.91 13.09
CA ARG A 128 0.34 14.84 12.09
C ARG A 128 -0.22 14.71 10.68
N GLU A 129 -0.05 15.71 9.88
CA GLU A 129 -0.29 15.71 8.45
C GLU A 129 1.05 15.47 7.75
N LEU A 130 1.18 14.39 6.98
CA LEU A 130 2.35 14.13 6.14
C LEU A 130 2.23 14.99 4.87
N ARG A 131 3.08 15.98 4.75
CA ARG A 131 3.12 16.89 3.58
C ARG A 131 3.91 16.24 2.47
N ILE A 132 3.25 15.94 1.34
CA ILE A 132 3.87 15.29 0.18
C ILE A 132 4.03 16.31 -0.95
N GLY A 133 5.22 16.31 -1.55
CA GLY A 133 5.51 16.98 -2.80
C GLY A 133 5.53 16.00 -3.98
N LEU A 134 5.02 16.41 -5.12
CA LEU A 134 5.02 15.62 -6.34
C LEU A 134 6.14 16.09 -7.27
N VAL A 135 6.82 15.14 -7.93
CA VAL A 135 7.97 15.43 -8.82
C VAL A 135 7.80 14.73 -10.16
N GLY A 136 7.77 15.48 -11.25
CA GLY A 136 7.70 14.91 -12.60
C GLY A 136 6.70 15.59 -13.52
N GLU A 137 6.47 14.99 -14.68
CA GLU A 137 5.72 15.57 -15.80
C GLU A 137 4.67 14.56 -16.34
N SER A 138 4.10 13.72 -15.48
CA SER A 138 3.18 12.66 -15.90
C SER A 138 1.77 12.89 -15.37
N GLY A 139 0.76 12.55 -16.18
CA GLY A 139 -0.64 12.51 -15.75
C GLY A 139 -0.93 11.59 -14.54
N ILE A 140 0.05 10.74 -14.16
CA ILE A 140 -0.01 9.95 -12.91
C ILE A 140 -0.07 10.85 -11.68
N LEU A 141 0.53 12.04 -11.72
CA LEU A 141 0.48 13.02 -10.62
C LEU A 141 -0.95 13.42 -10.30
N ASN A 142 -1.77 13.67 -11.33
CA ASN A 142 -3.19 14.02 -11.17
C ASN A 142 -3.99 12.87 -10.52
N LYS A 143 -3.67 11.63 -10.91
CA LYS A 143 -4.32 10.45 -10.33
C LYS A 143 -3.91 10.27 -8.86
N PHE A 144 -2.63 10.45 -8.55
CA PHE A 144 -2.12 10.33 -7.18
C PHE A 144 -2.72 11.40 -6.26
N GLU A 145 -2.81 12.65 -6.71
CA GLU A 145 -3.45 13.73 -5.97
C GLU A 145 -4.91 13.37 -5.63
N LYS A 146 -5.67 12.96 -6.64
CA LYS A 146 -7.07 12.58 -6.47
C LYS A 146 -7.23 11.39 -5.49
N GLU A 147 -6.41 10.35 -5.62
CA GLU A 147 -6.46 9.17 -4.75
C GLU A 147 -5.98 9.49 -3.33
N SER A 148 -4.99 10.35 -3.17
CA SER A 148 -4.47 10.77 -1.86
C SER A 148 -5.52 11.51 -1.01
N SER A 149 -6.50 12.17 -1.63
CA SER A 149 -7.59 12.84 -0.92
C SER A 149 -8.45 11.90 -0.07
N PHE A 150 -8.44 10.60 -0.38
CA PHE A 150 -9.12 9.56 0.41
C PHE A 150 -8.24 8.97 1.52
N VAL A 151 -6.98 9.42 1.65
CA VAL A 151 -6.03 8.93 2.66
C VAL A 151 -5.90 9.93 3.79
N ASN A 152 -6.38 9.59 4.96
CA ASN A 152 -6.30 10.48 6.13
C ASN A 152 -4.84 10.68 6.59
N GLY A 153 -4.50 11.94 6.91
CA GLY A 153 -3.17 12.31 7.40
C GLY A 153 -2.12 12.48 6.29
N VAL A 154 -2.56 12.54 5.03
CA VAL A 154 -1.73 12.87 3.86
C VAL A 154 -2.26 14.14 3.21
N LYS A 155 -1.36 15.05 2.84
CA LYS A 155 -1.68 16.26 2.11
C LYS A 155 -0.67 16.53 1.03
N ILE A 156 -1.14 16.73 -0.19
CA ILE A 156 -0.30 17.22 -1.28
C ILE A 156 -0.16 18.73 -1.12
N VAL A 157 1.07 19.21 -0.96
CA VAL A 157 1.34 20.62 -0.69
C VAL A 157 2.15 21.29 -1.78
N GLY A 158 2.74 20.53 -2.71
CA GLY A 158 3.53 21.12 -3.76
C GLY A 158 3.78 20.20 -4.94
N VAL A 159 4.18 20.77 -6.04
CA VAL A 159 4.59 20.08 -7.28
C VAL A 159 5.85 20.73 -7.85
N CYS A 160 6.79 19.88 -8.25
CA CYS A 160 7.99 20.25 -9.00
C CYS A 160 7.90 19.65 -10.40
N THR A 161 7.70 20.50 -11.39
CA THR A 161 7.58 20.11 -12.81
C THR A 161 8.24 21.13 -13.72
N GLN A 162 8.66 20.72 -14.90
CA GLN A 162 9.12 21.61 -15.98
C GLN A 162 7.98 21.94 -16.95
N ASP A 163 6.95 21.10 -17.02
CA ASP A 163 5.78 21.28 -17.87
C ASP A 163 4.49 21.21 -17.05
N GLU A 164 3.74 22.31 -17.05
CA GLU A 164 2.46 22.43 -16.35
C GLU A 164 1.26 22.05 -17.23
N SER A 165 1.47 21.76 -18.52
CA SER A 165 0.38 21.57 -19.48
C SER A 165 -0.58 20.43 -19.08
N GLU A 166 -0.04 19.35 -18.51
CA GLU A 166 -0.79 18.17 -18.09
C GLU A 166 -1.30 18.21 -16.66
N LEU A 167 -0.97 19.25 -15.88
CA LEU A 167 -1.41 19.36 -14.49
C LEU A 167 -2.91 19.67 -14.40
N SER A 168 -3.59 18.97 -13.50
CA SER A 168 -4.97 19.30 -13.11
C SER A 168 -5.06 20.67 -12.47
N GLU A 169 -6.25 21.25 -12.43
CA GLU A 169 -6.49 22.52 -11.75
C GLU A 169 -6.09 22.47 -10.26
N CYS A 170 -6.35 21.36 -9.60
CA CYS A 170 -5.94 21.16 -8.20
C CYS A 170 -4.42 21.29 -8.03
N LEU A 171 -3.63 20.64 -8.89
CA LEU A 171 -2.17 20.71 -8.83
C LEU A 171 -1.63 22.08 -9.21
N ARG A 172 -2.26 22.79 -10.14
CA ARG A 172 -1.86 24.17 -10.53
C ARG A 172 -2.07 25.17 -9.40
N ASN A 173 -3.01 24.91 -8.50
CA ASN A 173 -3.35 25.79 -7.38
C ASN A 173 -2.66 25.42 -6.05
N LEU A 174 -1.69 24.48 -6.07
CA LEU A 174 -0.95 24.11 -4.88
C LEU A 174 -0.12 25.30 -4.33
N PRO A 175 0.07 25.37 -3.00
CA PRO A 175 0.86 26.42 -2.36
C PRO A 175 2.30 26.49 -2.86
N VAL A 176 2.91 25.35 -3.16
CA VAL A 176 4.29 25.26 -3.66
C VAL A 176 4.28 24.69 -5.07
N LYS A 177 4.40 25.58 -6.06
CA LYS A 177 4.58 25.20 -7.46
C LYS A 177 5.91 25.73 -7.95
N THR A 178 6.79 24.84 -8.43
CA THR A 178 8.18 25.19 -8.72
C THR A 178 8.77 24.25 -9.78
N ASN A 179 9.85 24.69 -10.41
CA ASN A 179 10.72 23.86 -11.25
C ASN A 179 12.02 23.45 -10.53
N SER A 180 12.19 23.87 -9.28
CA SER A 180 13.34 23.53 -8.44
C SER A 180 12.98 22.49 -7.39
N LEU A 181 13.63 21.35 -7.43
CA LEU A 181 13.47 20.30 -6.43
C LEU A 181 13.87 20.78 -5.03
N GLU A 182 14.88 21.62 -4.94
CA GLU A 182 15.38 22.18 -3.69
C GLU A 182 14.31 22.99 -2.96
N ILE A 183 13.57 23.84 -3.67
CA ILE A 183 12.46 24.63 -3.14
C ILE A 183 11.32 23.72 -2.66
N LEU A 184 10.98 22.68 -3.44
CA LEU A 184 9.95 21.73 -3.02
C LEU A 184 10.35 21.04 -1.71
N LEU A 185 11.60 20.55 -1.63
CA LEU A 185 12.09 19.79 -0.47
C LEU A 185 12.10 20.60 0.84
N GLU A 186 12.14 21.93 0.80
CA GLU A 186 12.05 22.77 2.00
C GLU A 186 10.63 22.76 2.61
N ASN A 187 9.62 22.43 1.84
CA ASN A 187 8.21 22.57 2.21
C ASN A 187 7.49 21.25 2.50
N VAL A 188 8.15 20.11 2.31
CA VAL A 188 7.53 18.79 2.38
C VAL A 188 8.20 17.87 3.39
N ASP A 189 7.54 16.79 3.77
CA ASP A 189 8.08 15.72 4.62
C ASP A 189 8.46 14.51 3.77
N ALA A 190 7.77 14.32 2.64
CA ALA A 190 8.01 13.26 1.68
C ALA A 190 7.83 13.76 0.25
N ILE A 191 8.42 13.04 -0.72
CA ILE A 191 8.17 13.27 -2.14
C ILE A 191 7.72 12.00 -2.85
N TYR A 192 6.88 12.16 -3.89
CA TYR A 192 6.56 11.13 -4.85
C TYR A 192 7.16 11.49 -6.21
N ILE A 193 8.06 10.65 -6.69
CA ILE A 193 8.80 10.87 -7.94
C ILE A 193 8.21 10.04 -9.07
N VAL A 194 7.84 10.72 -10.16
CA VAL A 194 7.26 10.15 -11.38
C VAL A 194 8.02 10.66 -12.63
N SER A 195 9.21 11.12 -12.46
CA SER A 195 10.10 11.53 -13.55
C SER A 195 10.62 10.32 -14.33
N VAL A 196 11.42 10.56 -15.37
CA VAL A 196 12.10 9.48 -16.11
C VAL A 196 13.16 8.79 -15.23
N PRO A 197 13.34 7.46 -15.35
CA PRO A 197 14.24 6.68 -14.49
C PRO A 197 15.68 7.19 -14.42
N LEU A 198 16.17 7.84 -15.46
CA LEU A 198 17.51 8.43 -15.49
C LEU A 198 17.69 9.55 -14.44
N LYS A 199 16.62 10.26 -14.09
CA LYS A 199 16.64 11.37 -13.09
C LYS A 199 16.45 10.84 -11.66
N HIS A 200 15.97 9.63 -11.45
CA HIS A 200 15.57 9.11 -10.14
C HIS A 200 16.69 9.15 -9.12
N TYR A 201 17.87 8.62 -9.47
CA TYR A 201 19.02 8.55 -8.56
C TYR A 201 19.36 9.92 -7.94
N GLU A 202 19.54 10.95 -8.76
CA GLU A 202 19.91 12.27 -8.28
C GLU A 202 18.77 12.93 -7.46
N GLN A 203 17.52 12.75 -7.88
CA GLN A 203 16.38 13.31 -7.16
C GLN A 203 16.19 12.65 -5.80
N ILE A 204 16.29 11.32 -5.74
CA ILE A 204 16.19 10.54 -4.50
C ILE A 204 17.35 10.92 -3.56
N LYS A 205 18.58 10.96 -4.07
CA LYS A 205 19.77 11.29 -3.29
C LYS A 205 19.65 12.66 -2.63
N LYS A 206 19.18 13.68 -3.37
CA LYS A 206 18.92 15.04 -2.84
C LYS A 206 17.87 15.02 -1.74
N ALA A 207 16.77 14.30 -1.93
CA ALA A 207 15.69 14.20 -0.94
C ALA A 207 16.15 13.51 0.35
N LEU A 208 16.80 12.36 0.23
CA LEU A 208 17.31 11.60 1.39
C LEU A 208 18.33 12.41 2.20
N ARG A 209 19.24 13.12 1.54
CA ARG A 209 20.22 14.01 2.20
C ARG A 209 19.56 15.16 2.98
N LYS A 210 18.38 15.59 2.56
CA LYS A 210 17.56 16.57 3.30
C LYS A 210 16.60 15.93 4.32
N GLY A 211 16.75 14.64 4.59
CA GLY A 211 15.92 13.93 5.56
C GLY A 211 14.45 13.76 5.12
N LYS A 212 14.20 13.68 3.81
CA LYS A 212 12.85 13.53 3.26
C LYS A 212 12.60 12.06 2.86
N HIS A 213 11.41 11.56 3.19
CA HIS A 213 10.96 10.24 2.73
C HIS A 213 10.70 10.27 1.22
N VAL A 214 10.91 9.14 0.55
CA VAL A 214 10.77 9.05 -0.90
C VAL A 214 9.93 7.84 -1.29
N LEU A 215 8.88 8.09 -2.05
CA LEU A 215 8.19 7.14 -2.91
C LEU A 215 8.62 7.42 -4.36
N CYS A 216 9.06 6.43 -5.09
CA CYS A 216 9.51 6.61 -6.47
C CYS A 216 8.88 5.57 -7.40
N GLU A 217 8.45 5.96 -8.59
CA GLU A 217 8.05 4.99 -9.62
C GLU A 217 9.22 4.09 -10.02
N SER A 218 8.90 2.88 -10.41
CA SER A 218 9.89 1.87 -10.80
C SER A 218 10.54 2.19 -12.15
N PRO A 219 11.83 1.88 -12.29
CA PRO A 219 12.79 1.43 -11.28
C PRO A 219 13.34 2.59 -10.46
N ILE A 220 13.60 2.39 -9.17
CA ILE A 220 14.23 3.41 -8.29
C ILE A 220 15.60 3.85 -8.82
N ALA A 221 16.38 2.91 -9.34
CA ALA A 221 17.68 3.15 -9.96
C ALA A 221 17.91 2.16 -11.09
N ILE A 222 18.66 2.57 -12.11
CA ILE A 222 19.05 1.73 -13.25
C ILE A 222 20.32 0.94 -12.90
N ASP A 223 21.18 1.54 -12.09
CA ASP A 223 22.45 0.97 -11.68
C ASP A 223 22.38 0.39 -10.26
N THR A 224 23.02 -0.78 -10.07
CA THR A 224 22.97 -1.52 -8.79
C THR A 224 23.76 -0.81 -7.69
N ASP A 225 24.85 -0.14 -8.02
CA ASP A 225 25.67 0.54 -7.01
C ASP A 225 24.99 1.83 -6.57
N ASN A 226 24.34 2.53 -7.48
CA ASN A 226 23.45 3.66 -7.16
C ASN A 226 22.33 3.22 -6.19
N LEU A 227 21.71 2.05 -6.43
CA LEU A 227 20.66 1.54 -5.53
C LEU A 227 21.21 1.24 -4.13
N LYS A 228 22.43 0.66 -4.04
CA LYS A 228 23.08 0.38 -2.74
C LYS A 228 23.36 1.68 -1.99
N GLU A 229 23.90 2.69 -2.67
CA GLU A 229 24.17 4.01 -2.06
C GLU A 229 22.88 4.64 -1.54
N LEU A 230 21.80 4.64 -2.33
CA LEU A 230 20.51 5.20 -1.91
C LEU A 230 19.93 4.49 -0.68
N ARG A 231 20.10 3.17 -0.58
CA ARG A 231 19.63 2.40 0.59
C ARG A 231 20.41 2.79 1.85
N ILE A 232 21.74 2.85 1.76
CA ILE A 232 22.59 3.28 2.87
C ILE A 232 22.20 4.69 3.30
N LEU A 233 22.03 5.61 2.35
CA LEU A 233 21.67 7.00 2.62
C LEU A 233 20.29 7.11 3.29
N ALA A 234 19.34 6.28 2.90
CA ALA A 234 18.02 6.23 3.53
C ALA A 234 18.10 5.77 4.99
N GLU A 235 18.89 4.73 5.27
CA GLU A 235 19.13 4.19 6.62
C GLU A 235 19.82 5.23 7.51
N GLU A 236 20.90 5.85 7.05
CA GLU A 236 21.66 6.88 7.78
C GLU A 236 20.78 8.08 8.16
N ASN A 237 19.91 8.53 7.24
CA ASN A 237 19.01 9.67 7.47
C ASN A 237 17.67 9.27 8.10
N LYS A 238 17.47 7.99 8.43
CA LYS A 238 16.20 7.44 8.98
C LYS A 238 15.00 7.77 8.08
N CYS A 239 15.20 7.73 6.77
CA CYS A 239 14.20 7.99 5.77
C CYS A 239 13.66 6.67 5.20
N ILE A 240 12.40 6.70 4.78
CA ILE A 240 11.79 5.63 3.99
C ILE A 240 12.12 5.89 2.52
N LEU A 241 12.70 4.90 1.86
CA LEU A 241 12.83 4.84 0.40
C LEU A 241 11.99 3.66 -0.10
N MET A 242 10.95 3.93 -0.89
CA MET A 242 9.99 2.94 -1.32
C MET A 242 9.79 2.97 -2.83
N ASP A 243 9.79 1.78 -3.43
CA ASP A 243 9.44 1.56 -4.84
C ASP A 243 7.93 1.49 -5.01
N SER A 244 7.38 2.22 -5.97
CA SER A 244 5.93 2.30 -6.24
C SER A 244 5.42 1.10 -7.05
N ILE A 245 5.82 -0.12 -6.69
CA ILE A 245 5.25 -1.34 -7.28
C ILE A 245 3.86 -1.59 -6.69
N LYS A 246 2.84 -0.97 -7.26
CA LYS A 246 1.45 -0.96 -6.76
C LYS A 246 0.90 -2.37 -6.49
N THR A 247 1.29 -3.35 -7.29
CA THR A 247 0.90 -4.75 -7.12
C THR A 247 1.28 -5.30 -5.75
N ALA A 248 2.43 -4.90 -5.20
CA ALA A 248 2.90 -5.34 -3.88
C ALA A 248 1.93 -5.01 -2.74
N PHE A 249 1.15 -3.93 -2.91
CA PHE A 249 0.22 -3.40 -1.90
C PHE A 249 -1.25 -3.77 -2.18
N SER A 250 -1.49 -4.56 -3.23
CA SER A 250 -2.84 -5.04 -3.56
C SER A 250 -3.26 -6.14 -2.58
N THR A 251 -4.43 -6.00 -1.97
CA THR A 251 -5.00 -6.99 -1.04
C THR A 251 -5.13 -8.37 -1.69
N ALA A 252 -5.58 -8.42 -2.95
CA ALA A 252 -5.73 -9.69 -3.69
C ALA A 252 -4.39 -10.37 -3.94
N TYR A 253 -3.37 -9.59 -4.30
CA TYR A 253 -2.02 -10.09 -4.53
C TYR A 253 -1.39 -10.62 -3.22
N TYR A 254 -1.53 -9.88 -2.12
CA TYR A 254 -1.04 -10.31 -0.81
C TYR A 254 -1.71 -11.61 -0.37
N ARG A 255 -3.03 -11.73 -0.54
CA ARG A 255 -3.78 -12.96 -0.25
C ARG A 255 -3.31 -14.14 -1.10
N MET A 256 -3.06 -13.93 -2.39
CA MET A 256 -2.47 -14.93 -3.27
C MET A 256 -1.12 -15.43 -2.72
N LEU A 257 -0.23 -14.52 -2.31
CA LEU A 257 1.06 -14.89 -1.72
C LEU A 257 0.91 -15.73 -0.44
N LEU A 258 0.01 -15.33 0.46
CA LEU A 258 -0.25 -16.07 1.69
C LEU A 258 -0.74 -17.49 1.39
N LEU A 259 -1.70 -17.64 0.47
CA LEU A 259 -2.21 -18.95 0.06
C LEU A 259 -1.12 -19.82 -0.58
N ALA A 260 -0.32 -19.24 -1.47
CA ALA A 260 0.78 -19.93 -2.11
C ALA A 260 1.85 -20.43 -1.12
N LYS A 261 2.17 -19.59 -0.10
CA LYS A 261 3.17 -19.92 0.93
C LYS A 261 2.64 -20.81 2.06
N SER A 262 1.32 -20.89 2.26
CA SER A 262 0.72 -21.70 3.33
C SER A 262 0.83 -23.21 3.09
N GLY A 263 1.24 -23.64 1.90
CA GLY A 263 1.31 -25.04 1.51
C GLY A 263 -0.02 -25.64 1.03
N VAL A 264 -1.12 -24.89 1.04
CA VAL A 264 -2.46 -25.36 0.64
C VAL A 264 -2.49 -25.84 -0.83
N ILE A 265 -1.67 -25.21 -1.69
CA ILE A 265 -1.51 -25.62 -3.10
C ILE A 265 -0.33 -26.57 -3.32
N GLY A 266 0.30 -27.05 -2.25
CA GLY A 266 1.52 -27.86 -2.31
C GLY A 266 2.78 -27.05 -2.63
N ARG A 267 3.82 -27.76 -3.08
CA ARG A 267 5.10 -27.12 -3.47
C ARG A 267 4.96 -26.39 -4.79
N ILE A 268 5.44 -25.14 -4.83
CA ILE A 268 5.48 -24.34 -6.05
C ILE A 268 6.63 -24.85 -6.93
N VAL A 269 6.31 -25.33 -8.13
CA VAL A 269 7.27 -25.85 -9.10
C VAL A 269 7.40 -24.94 -10.32
N SER A 270 6.43 -24.06 -10.57
CA SER A 270 6.49 -23.08 -11.65
C SER A 270 5.82 -21.76 -11.24
N VAL A 271 6.41 -20.64 -11.69
CA VAL A 271 5.82 -19.30 -11.58
C VAL A 271 5.96 -18.60 -12.93
N ASP A 272 4.85 -18.25 -13.55
CA ASP A 272 4.81 -17.47 -14.79
C ASP A 272 4.19 -16.10 -14.54
N SER A 273 4.90 -15.03 -14.95
CA SER A 273 4.45 -13.64 -14.80
C SER A 273 4.48 -12.93 -16.15
N VAL A 274 3.39 -12.25 -16.47
CA VAL A 274 3.27 -11.52 -17.74
C VAL A 274 2.78 -10.09 -17.46
N CYS A 275 3.57 -9.10 -17.92
CA CYS A 275 3.21 -7.69 -17.84
C CYS A 275 3.43 -7.07 -19.23
N THR A 276 2.36 -6.85 -19.97
CA THR A 276 2.41 -6.27 -21.31
C THR A 276 1.42 -5.12 -21.45
N SER A 277 1.75 -4.16 -22.29
CA SER A 277 0.82 -3.08 -22.66
C SER A 277 0.98 -2.75 -24.14
N LEU A 278 -0.13 -2.38 -24.80
CA LEU A 278 -0.08 -1.66 -26.06
C LEU A 278 0.15 -0.18 -25.73
N SER A 279 1.28 0.34 -26.13
CA SER A 279 1.54 1.77 -26.09
C SER A 279 1.90 2.24 -27.48
N ASP A 280 1.44 3.45 -27.81
CA ASP A 280 1.80 4.09 -29.06
C ASP A 280 3.30 4.42 -29.03
N LEU A 281 4.08 3.75 -29.88
CA LEU A 281 5.52 3.91 -29.96
C LEU A 281 5.91 5.24 -30.66
N GLU A 282 5.02 5.81 -31.48
CA GLU A 282 5.30 7.05 -32.17
C GLU A 282 5.41 8.27 -31.24
N LEU A 283 4.68 8.24 -30.09
CA LEU A 283 4.77 9.27 -29.08
C LEU A 283 6.08 9.22 -28.25
N LYS A 284 6.95 8.23 -28.48
CA LYS A 284 8.14 7.96 -27.65
C LYS A 284 9.47 8.16 -28.38
N LYS A 285 9.46 8.87 -29.49
CA LYS A 285 10.66 9.12 -30.31
C LYS A 285 11.70 10.06 -29.70
N GLU A 286 11.56 10.49 -28.45
CA GLU A 286 12.65 11.18 -27.77
C GLU A 286 13.73 10.17 -27.34
N LYS A 287 14.86 10.24 -28.03
CA LYS A 287 16.00 9.31 -27.96
C LYS A 287 16.52 9.05 -26.53
N GLU A 288 16.36 9.99 -25.60
CA GLU A 288 16.75 9.85 -24.21
C GLU A 288 15.75 9.03 -23.38
N LEU A 289 14.46 9.09 -23.68
CA LEU A 289 13.42 8.32 -23.01
C LEU A 289 13.45 6.84 -23.44
N SER A 290 13.80 6.55 -24.68
CA SER A 290 13.80 5.19 -25.22
C SER A 290 14.77 4.26 -24.52
N ASN A 291 15.95 4.76 -24.12
CA ASN A 291 17.01 3.96 -23.50
C ASN A 291 16.76 3.63 -22.02
N THR A 292 15.88 4.37 -21.34
CA THR A 292 15.68 4.25 -19.89
C THR A 292 14.27 3.87 -19.48
N TRP A 293 13.32 3.85 -20.44
CA TRP A 293 11.93 3.44 -20.18
C TRP A 293 11.44 2.41 -21.18
N ASN A 294 12.27 1.45 -21.49
CA ASN A 294 11.99 0.29 -22.32
C ASN A 294 11.09 -0.73 -21.60
N SER A 295 10.79 -1.87 -22.21
CA SER A 295 9.87 -2.86 -21.66
C SER A 295 10.34 -3.41 -20.32
N ILE A 296 11.63 -3.72 -20.18
CA ILE A 296 12.17 -4.30 -18.94
C ILE A 296 12.19 -3.28 -17.81
N CYS A 297 12.49 -2.02 -18.07
CA CYS A 297 12.44 -0.97 -17.04
C CYS A 297 11.00 -0.67 -16.60
N ALA A 298 10.06 -0.60 -17.55
CA ALA A 298 8.67 -0.26 -17.25
C ALA A 298 7.93 -1.37 -16.49
N TRP A 299 8.12 -2.63 -16.88
CA TRP A 299 7.34 -3.75 -16.39
C TRP A 299 8.13 -4.81 -15.62
N GLY A 300 9.47 -4.81 -15.76
CA GLY A 300 10.34 -5.80 -15.13
C GLY A 300 10.16 -5.89 -13.63
N PRO A 301 10.22 -4.78 -12.85
CA PRO A 301 10.04 -4.83 -11.41
C PRO A 301 8.72 -5.48 -10.98
N THR A 302 7.61 -5.11 -11.64
CA THR A 302 6.28 -5.69 -11.38
C THR A 302 6.23 -7.18 -11.74
N ALA A 303 6.81 -7.58 -12.89
CA ALA A 303 6.81 -8.98 -13.34
C ALA A 303 7.75 -9.87 -12.50
N MET A 304 8.87 -9.34 -12.01
CA MET A 304 9.81 -10.06 -11.15
C MET A 304 9.28 -10.27 -9.73
N LEU A 305 8.41 -9.37 -9.26
CA LEU A 305 7.91 -9.36 -7.88
C LEU A 305 7.37 -10.72 -7.43
N PRO A 306 6.39 -11.36 -8.10
CA PRO A 306 5.87 -12.66 -7.67
C PRO A 306 6.91 -13.76 -7.69
N ILE A 307 7.82 -13.74 -8.66
CA ILE A 307 8.88 -14.74 -8.80
C ILE A 307 9.79 -14.70 -7.57
N TYR A 308 10.31 -13.53 -7.23
CA TYR A 308 11.23 -13.40 -6.11
C TYR A 308 10.55 -13.53 -4.74
N GLN A 309 9.28 -13.16 -4.63
CA GLN A 309 8.54 -13.34 -3.39
C GLN A 309 8.16 -14.81 -3.12
N LEU A 310 7.97 -15.62 -4.16
CA LEU A 310 7.61 -17.03 -4.02
C LEU A 310 8.83 -17.96 -4.01
N LEU A 311 9.81 -17.72 -4.88
CA LEU A 311 10.95 -18.61 -5.09
C LEU A 311 12.29 -18.05 -4.58
N GLY A 312 12.33 -16.75 -4.21
CA GLY A 312 13.55 -16.07 -3.78
C GLY A 312 14.46 -15.67 -4.95
N ALA A 313 15.60 -15.05 -4.61
CA ALA A 313 16.55 -14.55 -5.59
C ALA A 313 17.70 -15.55 -5.92
N ASN A 314 17.73 -16.73 -5.30
CA ASN A 314 18.81 -17.71 -5.42
C ASN A 314 18.56 -18.70 -6.57
N TYR A 315 18.39 -18.20 -7.79
CA TYR A 315 18.32 -19.05 -8.99
C TYR A 315 19.70 -19.53 -9.41
N ARG A 316 19.78 -20.73 -10.03
CA ARG A 316 21.01 -21.34 -10.55
C ARG A 316 21.50 -20.66 -11.82
N SER A 317 20.58 -20.36 -12.71
CA SER A 317 20.87 -19.70 -14.00
C SER A 317 19.65 -18.94 -14.51
N LYS A 318 19.88 -18.02 -15.42
CA LYS A 318 18.83 -17.33 -16.16
C LYS A 318 19.14 -17.29 -17.65
N ASN A 319 18.08 -17.29 -18.46
CA ASN A 319 18.17 -17.04 -19.90
C ASN A 319 17.30 -15.83 -20.23
N ILE A 320 17.86 -14.89 -21.00
CA ILE A 320 17.20 -13.64 -21.38
C ILE A 320 17.12 -13.61 -22.91
N ILE A 321 15.92 -13.42 -23.44
CA ILE A 321 15.67 -13.25 -24.87
C ILE A 321 14.88 -11.96 -25.02
N SER A 322 15.43 -11.02 -25.81
CA SER A 322 14.80 -9.73 -26.09
C SER A 322 14.61 -9.53 -27.58
N HIS A 323 13.50 -8.91 -27.95
CA HIS A 323 13.24 -8.38 -29.26
C HIS A 323 13.32 -6.85 -29.20
N PHE A 324 14.19 -6.26 -29.99
CA PHE A 324 14.44 -4.82 -29.97
C PHE A 324 13.74 -4.15 -31.15
N ASP A 325 13.48 -2.86 -30.98
CA ASP A 325 13.00 -2.02 -32.07
C ASP A 325 14.11 -1.80 -33.12
N GLU A 326 13.75 -1.78 -34.40
CA GLU A 326 14.72 -1.63 -35.48
C GLU A 326 15.28 -0.20 -35.57
N GLU A 327 14.50 0.80 -35.17
CA GLU A 327 14.86 2.22 -35.27
C GLU A 327 15.46 2.77 -33.95
N LEU A 328 15.06 2.19 -32.83
CA LEU A 328 15.44 2.63 -31.47
C LEU A 328 16.47 1.64 -30.89
N GLU A 329 17.74 1.85 -31.14
CA GLU A 329 18.81 1.05 -30.54
C GLU A 329 18.61 0.92 -29.03
N LYS A 330 18.66 -0.33 -28.51
CA LYS A 330 18.49 -0.69 -27.06
C LYS A 330 17.07 -0.54 -26.49
N PHE A 331 16.06 -0.23 -27.29
CA PHE A 331 14.68 -0.26 -26.82
C PHE A 331 14.11 -1.68 -27.04
N ASP A 332 13.91 -2.44 -25.96
CA ASP A 332 13.24 -3.74 -26.06
C ASP A 332 11.72 -3.57 -26.17
N LEU A 333 11.17 -4.04 -27.26
CA LEU A 333 9.73 -4.16 -27.47
C LEU A 333 9.13 -5.28 -26.63
N PHE A 334 9.93 -6.32 -26.43
CA PHE A 334 9.55 -7.51 -25.69
C PHE A 334 10.78 -8.20 -25.12
N THR A 335 10.71 -8.58 -23.84
CA THR A 335 11.75 -9.38 -23.20
C THR A 335 11.11 -10.54 -22.44
N LYS A 336 11.67 -11.74 -22.65
CA LYS A 336 11.38 -12.93 -21.87
C LYS A 336 12.61 -13.31 -21.04
N ILE A 337 12.41 -13.53 -19.74
CA ILE A 337 13.45 -14.08 -18.86
C ILE A 337 12.95 -15.39 -18.28
N THR A 338 13.79 -16.42 -18.33
CA THR A 338 13.53 -17.71 -17.69
C THR A 338 14.57 -17.92 -16.60
N TYR A 339 14.12 -18.19 -15.37
CA TYR A 339 14.97 -18.50 -14.22
C TYR A 339 14.90 -19.98 -13.90
N ILE A 340 16.03 -20.61 -13.66
CA ILE A 340 16.15 -22.03 -13.29
C ILE A 340 16.62 -22.10 -11.84
N TYR A 341 15.76 -22.61 -10.99
CA TYR A 341 16.04 -22.91 -9.57
C TYR A 341 16.44 -24.37 -9.40
N SER A 342 16.74 -24.79 -8.18
CA SER A 342 17.05 -26.19 -7.87
C SER A 342 15.89 -27.15 -8.10
N ASP A 343 14.70 -26.66 -7.83
CA ASP A 343 13.46 -27.45 -7.74
C ASP A 343 12.24 -26.75 -8.35
N ALA A 344 12.47 -25.64 -9.04
CA ALA A 344 11.42 -24.86 -9.71
C ALA A 344 11.96 -24.16 -10.97
N VAL A 345 11.04 -23.74 -11.82
CA VAL A 345 11.29 -22.89 -12.97
C VAL A 345 10.40 -21.66 -12.89
N ALA A 346 10.91 -20.49 -13.22
CA ALA A 346 10.06 -19.32 -13.38
C ALA A 346 10.30 -18.63 -14.71
N SER A 347 9.26 -18.02 -15.25
CA SER A 347 9.40 -17.16 -16.42
C SER A 347 8.68 -15.84 -16.23
N LEU A 348 9.25 -14.79 -16.79
CA LEU A 348 8.54 -13.53 -16.98
C LEU A 348 8.55 -13.13 -18.45
N LYS A 349 7.51 -12.41 -18.83
CA LYS A 349 7.39 -11.76 -20.13
C LYS A 349 6.97 -10.31 -19.90
N VAL A 350 7.72 -9.41 -20.47
CA VAL A 350 7.40 -7.98 -20.43
C VAL A 350 7.40 -7.42 -21.85
N GLY A 351 6.46 -6.53 -22.12
CA GLY A 351 6.33 -5.94 -23.46
C GLY A 351 5.65 -4.58 -23.39
N LYS A 352 6.22 -3.62 -24.12
CA LYS A 352 5.68 -2.28 -24.28
C LYS A 352 5.50 -2.04 -25.77
N GLY A 353 4.27 -2.08 -26.24
CA GLY A 353 3.94 -2.09 -27.66
C GLY A 353 3.65 -3.49 -28.22
N ALA A 354 3.55 -4.49 -27.36
CA ALA A 354 3.14 -5.85 -27.71
C ALA A 354 2.02 -6.34 -26.79
N LYS A 355 1.12 -7.15 -27.35
CA LYS A 355 0.07 -7.86 -26.58
C LYS A 355 0.50 -9.27 -26.24
#